data_cf3db8a99dd82df1d1b736fb3639ef1f
#
_entry.id   cf3db8a99dd82df1d1b736fb3639ef1f
#
_cell.length_a   1.000
_cell.length_b   1.000
_cell.length_c   1.000
_cell.angle_alpha   90.00
_cell.angle_beta   90.00
_cell.angle_gamma   90.00
#
_symmetry.space_group_name_H-M   'P 1'
#
loop_
_entity.id
_entity.type
_entity.pdbx_description
1 polymer ?
#
loop_
_entity_poly.entity_id
_entity_poly.type
_entity_poly.pdbx_seq_one_letter_code
_entity_poly.pdbx_strand_id
1 'polypeptide(L)'
;MLIQRCTQLMVELDAEPRFALESLLSGGGGLDSTPRWMAYAPHLEAPIQVSLGELKALEGISSSNPSEHNDLIREYGEQTINALLNNGLLLCDEDRHTLLRERDQVVRDVAWWPPAAIAMAQGRWKDVDIGARNERGLMMSSQEMVDAFGAAPEPEYRRQENAATVALSKPKNTAFNEILSKRKTCRNFDSDKIISAEDLATMLHRVWGAIGTLELAPGAVAVKKNSPAGGGLHATEAYVLVQRAEGLQPGIYHYLSMQHALEPLAIFSRQEMRELMYRCVAGQDWFQDVPVMVVMTARFDRLFWKYRRHTKAWRVVHLDVGHLSQTMYLSAADLGLGAFVTAAINDHAIEQALGLQTLKEGAIAIVGFGPRLPVNTTLELDNLTLLDLN
;
A
#
# COMPACT_ATOMS: atom_id res chain seq x y z
N MET A 1 0.01 26.42 -28.43
CA MET A 1 -0.08 25.34 -27.45
C MET A 1 1.30 24.69 -27.28
N LEU A 2 1.81 24.75 -26.07
CA LEU A 2 3.09 24.16 -25.72
C LEU A 2 2.88 22.72 -25.22
N ILE A 3 3.70 21.79 -25.66
CA ILE A 3 3.60 20.36 -25.37
C ILE A 3 4.97 19.86 -24.84
N GLN A 4 4.89 19.03 -23.81
CA GLN A 4 6.05 18.29 -23.30
C GLN A 4 5.67 16.84 -23.01
N ARG A 5 6.63 15.95 -22.99
CA ARG A 5 6.45 14.58 -22.51
C ARG A 5 6.34 14.55 -20.97
N CYS A 6 5.58 13.58 -20.42
CA CYS A 6 5.56 13.32 -18.99
C CYS A 6 6.98 13.06 -18.44
N THR A 7 7.19 13.36 -17.16
CA THR A 7 8.53 13.34 -16.53
C THR A 7 9.14 11.95 -16.46
N GLN A 8 8.35 10.96 -16.06
CA GLN A 8 8.79 9.58 -15.90
C GLN A 8 7.96 8.67 -16.80
N LEU A 9 8.66 7.86 -17.58
CA LEU A 9 8.10 6.92 -18.52
C LEU A 9 8.94 5.64 -18.50
N MET A 10 8.28 4.49 -18.44
CA MET A 10 8.86 3.18 -18.67
C MET A 10 8.06 2.48 -19.76
N VAL A 11 8.73 1.76 -20.65
CA VAL A 11 8.09 1.02 -21.72
C VAL A 11 8.45 -0.46 -21.57
N GLU A 12 7.45 -1.31 -21.70
CA GLU A 12 7.56 -2.76 -21.64
C GLU A 12 6.98 -3.39 -22.90
N LEU A 13 7.58 -4.49 -23.35
CA LEU A 13 7.02 -5.34 -24.39
C LEU A 13 6.18 -6.43 -23.72
N ASP A 14 4.86 -6.24 -23.70
CA ASP A 14 3.91 -7.21 -23.17
C ASP A 14 3.57 -8.25 -24.26
N ALA A 15 3.81 -9.52 -23.96
CA ALA A 15 3.50 -10.66 -24.83
C ALA A 15 2.54 -11.67 -24.15
N GLU A 16 1.88 -11.26 -23.05
CA GLU A 16 0.93 -12.14 -22.36
C GLU A 16 -0.29 -12.42 -23.26
N PRO A 17 -0.71 -13.70 -23.37
CA PRO A 17 -1.91 -14.07 -24.10
C PRO A 17 -3.16 -13.41 -23.49
N ARG A 18 -3.99 -12.78 -24.33
CA ARG A 18 -5.25 -12.17 -23.91
C ARG A 18 -6.42 -12.80 -24.64
N PHE A 19 -7.57 -12.81 -23.99
CA PHE A 19 -8.79 -13.24 -24.68
C PHE A 19 -9.12 -12.28 -25.84
N ALA A 20 -9.30 -12.84 -27.03
CA ALA A 20 -9.65 -12.12 -28.25
C ALA A 20 -10.90 -12.74 -28.87
N LEU A 21 -12.04 -12.07 -28.68
CA LEU A 21 -13.32 -12.52 -29.23
C LEU A 21 -13.29 -12.64 -30.75
N GLU A 22 -12.61 -11.71 -31.44
CA GLU A 22 -12.46 -11.72 -32.91
C GLU A 22 -11.70 -12.97 -33.39
N SER A 23 -10.65 -13.37 -32.66
CA SER A 23 -9.93 -14.62 -32.94
C SER A 23 -10.85 -15.83 -32.80
N LEU A 24 -11.70 -15.85 -31.76
CA LEU A 24 -12.65 -16.93 -31.55
C LEU A 24 -13.73 -16.97 -32.65
N LEU A 25 -14.30 -15.82 -33.00
CA LEU A 25 -15.33 -15.70 -34.04
C LEU A 25 -14.81 -16.04 -35.45
N SER A 26 -13.51 -15.86 -35.69
CA SER A 26 -12.85 -16.24 -36.95
C SER A 26 -12.37 -17.71 -36.98
N GLY A 27 -12.71 -18.51 -35.97
CA GLY A 27 -12.34 -19.93 -35.88
C GLY A 27 -10.94 -20.19 -35.27
N GLY A 28 -10.33 -19.19 -34.66
CA GLY A 28 -9.08 -19.32 -33.91
C GLY A 28 -9.28 -19.77 -32.46
N GLY A 29 -8.18 -19.88 -31.71
CA GLY A 29 -8.17 -20.35 -30.31
C GLY A 29 -8.72 -19.36 -29.29
N GLY A 30 -9.19 -18.18 -29.68
CA GLY A 30 -9.69 -17.15 -28.77
C GLY A 30 -8.61 -16.44 -27.95
N LEU A 31 -7.34 -16.64 -28.29
CA LEU A 31 -6.20 -15.95 -27.67
C LEU A 31 -5.44 -15.12 -28.70
N ASP A 32 -5.05 -13.90 -28.28
CA ASP A 32 -4.11 -13.04 -29.00
C ASP A 32 -2.83 -12.93 -28.17
N SER A 33 -1.71 -13.37 -28.75
CA SER A 33 -0.36 -13.31 -28.18
C SER A 33 0.53 -12.32 -28.92
N THR A 34 -0.05 -11.42 -29.71
CA THR A 34 0.72 -10.40 -30.42
C THR A 34 1.43 -9.48 -29.42
N PRO A 35 2.75 -9.35 -29.48
CA PRO A 35 3.49 -8.45 -28.59
C PRO A 35 3.02 -6.99 -28.74
N ARG A 36 2.89 -6.29 -27.63
CA ARG A 36 2.40 -4.90 -27.56
C ARG A 36 3.35 -4.07 -26.71
N TRP A 37 3.59 -2.84 -27.15
CA TRP A 37 4.34 -1.89 -26.35
C TRP A 37 3.39 -1.24 -25.34
N MET A 38 3.71 -1.37 -24.05
CA MET A 38 2.96 -0.76 -22.96
C MET A 38 3.80 0.35 -22.32
N ALA A 39 3.24 1.55 -22.23
CA ALA A 39 3.86 2.71 -21.62
C ALA A 39 3.28 2.94 -20.22
N TYR A 40 4.13 2.96 -19.21
CA TYR A 40 3.80 3.18 -17.81
C TYR A 40 4.28 4.57 -17.38
N ALA A 41 3.39 5.36 -16.82
CA ALA A 41 3.71 6.67 -16.26
C ALA A 41 3.02 6.82 -14.89
N PRO A 42 3.74 7.29 -13.84
CA PRO A 42 3.19 7.28 -12.46
C PRO A 42 1.98 8.20 -12.27
N HIS A 43 1.81 9.22 -13.09
CA HIS A 43 0.69 10.16 -13.05
C HIS A 43 -0.60 9.60 -13.69
N LEU A 44 -0.50 8.46 -14.40
CA LEU A 44 -1.62 7.75 -15.01
C LEU A 44 -2.10 6.60 -14.12
N GLU A 45 -3.39 6.27 -14.23
CA GLU A 45 -4.02 5.19 -13.44
C GLU A 45 -3.78 3.79 -14.02
N ALA A 46 -3.47 3.70 -15.32
CA ALA A 46 -3.25 2.45 -16.03
C ALA A 46 -2.15 2.61 -17.11
N PRO A 47 -1.50 1.52 -17.51
CA PRO A 47 -0.57 1.54 -18.64
C PRO A 47 -1.30 1.79 -19.95
N ILE A 48 -0.63 2.43 -20.90
CA ILE A 48 -1.14 2.80 -22.20
C ILE A 48 -0.46 1.96 -23.28
N GLN A 49 -1.24 1.29 -24.13
CA GLN A 49 -0.69 0.65 -25.32
C GLN A 49 -0.26 1.72 -26.32
N VAL A 50 0.97 1.61 -26.84
CA VAL A 50 1.55 2.56 -27.78
C VAL A 50 2.09 1.85 -29.03
N SER A 51 2.01 2.54 -30.16
CA SER A 51 2.59 2.13 -31.44
C SER A 51 4.08 2.49 -31.53
N LEU A 52 4.80 1.93 -32.50
CA LEU A 52 6.20 2.30 -32.78
C LEU A 52 6.34 3.79 -33.18
N GLY A 53 5.33 4.35 -33.86
CA GLY A 53 5.31 5.77 -34.22
C GLY A 53 5.20 6.67 -32.98
N GLU A 54 4.34 6.29 -32.02
CA GLU A 54 4.19 6.98 -30.75
C GLU A 54 5.44 6.85 -29.87
N LEU A 55 6.09 5.68 -29.85
CA LEU A 55 7.37 5.51 -29.14
C LEU A 55 8.46 6.42 -29.68
N LYS A 56 8.55 6.56 -31.01
CA LYS A 56 9.50 7.48 -31.64
C LYS A 56 9.22 8.94 -31.29
N ALA A 57 7.96 9.34 -31.22
CA ALA A 57 7.57 10.69 -30.76
C ALA A 57 7.93 10.91 -29.29
N LEU A 58 7.65 9.92 -28.41
CA LEU A 58 8.00 9.96 -26.98
C LEU A 58 9.52 10.03 -26.74
N GLU A 59 10.34 9.40 -27.59
CA GLU A 59 11.80 9.49 -27.56
C GLU A 59 12.28 10.90 -27.87
N GLY A 60 11.73 11.52 -28.92
CA GLY A 60 12.19 12.83 -29.42
C GLY A 60 11.66 14.03 -28.64
N ILE A 61 10.51 13.90 -27.94
CA ILE A 61 9.90 15.01 -27.23
C ILE A 61 10.45 15.13 -25.80
N SER A 62 10.94 16.33 -25.45
CA SER A 62 11.51 16.61 -24.13
C SER A 62 10.46 16.59 -23.02
N SER A 63 10.85 16.12 -21.82
CA SER A 63 10.03 16.23 -20.61
C SER A 63 10.24 17.53 -19.84
N SER A 64 11.21 18.39 -20.25
CA SER A 64 11.56 19.63 -19.54
C SER A 64 11.55 20.87 -20.42
N ASN A 65 11.69 20.70 -21.72
CA ASN A 65 11.68 21.80 -22.70
C ASN A 65 10.45 21.65 -23.61
N PRO A 66 9.37 22.42 -23.38
CA PRO A 66 8.18 22.34 -24.20
C PRO A 66 8.44 22.72 -25.67
N SER A 67 7.73 22.09 -26.58
CA SER A 67 7.77 22.36 -28.03
C SER A 67 6.43 22.86 -28.51
N GLU A 68 6.41 23.60 -29.62
CA GLU A 68 5.16 24.06 -30.24
C GLU A 68 4.41 22.90 -30.91
N HIS A 69 3.11 22.84 -30.69
CA HIS A 69 2.22 21.81 -31.23
C HIS A 69 2.36 21.62 -32.75
N ASN A 70 2.40 22.72 -33.51
CA ASN A 70 2.50 22.65 -34.98
C ASN A 70 3.84 22.06 -35.45
N ASP A 71 4.90 22.23 -34.68
CA ASP A 71 6.20 21.66 -35.00
C ASP A 71 6.19 20.17 -34.81
N LEU A 72 5.61 19.72 -33.70
CA LEU A 72 5.46 18.29 -33.41
C LEU A 72 4.56 17.56 -34.39
N ILE A 73 3.45 18.20 -34.83
CA ILE A 73 2.58 17.64 -35.88
C ILE A 73 3.35 17.47 -37.20
N ARG A 74 4.18 18.44 -37.58
CA ARG A 74 4.99 18.34 -38.80
C ARG A 74 6.00 17.21 -38.74
N GLU A 75 6.55 16.93 -37.54
CA GLU A 75 7.59 15.94 -37.37
C GLU A 75 7.06 14.51 -37.17
N TYR A 76 5.99 14.35 -36.36
CA TYR A 76 5.49 13.03 -35.93
C TYR A 76 4.09 12.68 -36.46
N GLY A 77 3.42 13.63 -37.11
CA GLY A 77 2.05 13.48 -37.62
C GLY A 77 0.97 13.80 -36.58
N GLU A 78 -0.13 14.36 -37.07
CA GLU A 78 -1.23 14.83 -36.23
C GLU A 78 -1.89 13.70 -35.42
N GLN A 79 -2.12 12.55 -36.03
CA GLN A 79 -2.73 11.39 -35.37
C GLN A 79 -1.89 10.91 -34.17
N THR A 80 -0.57 10.82 -34.32
CA THR A 80 0.35 10.40 -33.28
C THR A 80 0.34 11.38 -32.09
N ILE A 81 0.45 12.68 -32.36
CA ILE A 81 0.48 13.70 -31.31
C ILE A 81 -0.84 13.77 -30.57
N ASN A 82 -1.97 13.74 -31.28
CA ASN A 82 -3.30 13.77 -30.68
C ASN A 82 -3.57 12.51 -29.81
N ALA A 83 -3.15 11.33 -30.27
CA ALA A 83 -3.27 10.11 -29.47
C ALA A 83 -2.48 10.21 -28.15
N LEU A 84 -1.23 10.66 -28.20
CA LEU A 84 -0.38 10.84 -27.03
C LEU A 84 -0.88 11.93 -26.08
N LEU A 85 -1.49 13.00 -26.57
CA LEU A 85 -2.17 14.00 -25.74
C LEU A 85 -3.42 13.41 -25.09
N ASN A 86 -4.27 12.72 -25.84
CA ASN A 86 -5.52 12.16 -25.30
C ASN A 86 -5.28 11.11 -24.21
N ASN A 87 -4.21 10.35 -24.30
CA ASN A 87 -3.86 9.35 -23.30
C ASN A 87 -2.94 9.87 -22.17
N GLY A 88 -2.55 11.16 -22.22
CA GLY A 88 -1.80 11.82 -21.15
C GLY A 88 -0.30 11.52 -21.11
N LEU A 89 0.29 10.86 -22.10
CA LEU A 89 1.73 10.66 -22.22
C LEU A 89 2.46 11.93 -22.68
N LEU A 90 1.75 12.77 -23.45
CA LEU A 90 2.12 14.16 -23.69
C LEU A 90 1.20 15.09 -22.90
N LEU A 91 1.75 16.16 -22.36
CA LEU A 91 1.07 17.15 -21.55
C LEU A 91 1.13 18.51 -22.23
N CYS A 92 -0.01 19.19 -22.36
CA CYS A 92 -0.08 20.53 -22.92
C CYS A 92 -0.43 21.58 -21.86
N ASP A 93 -0.24 22.86 -22.18
CA ASP A 93 -0.51 24.01 -21.31
C ASP A 93 -2.00 24.37 -21.18
N GLU A 94 -2.90 23.67 -21.89
CA GLU A 94 -4.34 23.87 -21.80
C GLU A 94 -4.97 23.29 -20.51
N ASP A 95 -6.14 23.82 -20.13
CA ASP A 95 -6.85 23.47 -18.90
C ASP A 95 -7.19 21.97 -18.78
N ARG A 96 -7.49 21.33 -19.90
CA ARG A 96 -7.80 19.88 -19.94
C ARG A 96 -6.69 18.98 -19.36
N HIS A 97 -5.44 19.45 -19.34
CA HIS A 97 -4.30 18.73 -18.79
C HIS A 97 -3.84 19.23 -17.42
N THR A 98 -4.56 20.15 -16.79
CA THR A 98 -4.15 20.72 -15.50
C THR A 98 -3.90 19.65 -14.43
N LEU A 99 -4.85 18.74 -14.23
CA LEU A 99 -4.70 17.66 -13.26
C LEU A 99 -3.54 16.71 -13.58
N LEU A 100 -3.34 16.36 -14.86
CA LEU A 100 -2.23 15.50 -15.27
C LEU A 100 -0.87 16.18 -15.06
N ARG A 101 -0.78 17.48 -15.36
CA ARG A 101 0.43 18.28 -15.10
C ARG A 101 0.74 18.36 -13.60
N GLU A 102 -0.26 18.59 -12.77
CA GLU A 102 -0.12 18.64 -11.32
C GLU A 102 0.41 17.31 -10.77
N ARG A 103 -0.16 16.19 -11.21
CA ARG A 103 0.30 14.84 -10.82
C ARG A 103 1.72 14.56 -11.32
N ASP A 104 2.06 14.91 -12.55
CA ASP A 104 3.42 14.75 -13.10
C ASP A 104 4.43 15.64 -12.38
N GLN A 105 4.03 16.86 -11.98
CA GLN A 105 4.88 17.76 -11.21
C GLN A 105 5.22 17.20 -9.83
N VAL A 106 4.27 16.54 -9.15
CA VAL A 106 4.54 15.85 -7.86
C VAL A 106 5.64 14.80 -7.99
N VAL A 107 5.61 14.01 -9.07
CA VAL A 107 6.67 13.01 -9.33
C VAL A 107 8.04 13.66 -9.40
N ARG A 108 8.12 14.83 -10.01
CA ARG A 108 9.33 15.63 -10.15
C ARG A 108 9.81 16.18 -8.81
N ASP A 109 8.90 16.82 -8.06
CA ASP A 109 9.20 17.54 -6.82
C ASP A 109 9.61 16.59 -5.70
N VAL A 110 8.92 15.47 -5.57
CA VAL A 110 9.20 14.43 -4.57
C VAL A 110 10.48 13.66 -4.85
N ALA A 111 11.03 13.77 -6.04
CA ALA A 111 12.28 13.11 -6.46
C ALA A 111 12.22 11.57 -6.34
N TRP A 112 11.13 10.97 -6.80
CA TRP A 112 10.98 9.54 -6.91
C TRP A 112 12.07 8.88 -7.77
N TRP A 113 12.48 7.66 -7.37
CA TRP A 113 13.13 6.74 -8.28
C TRP A 113 12.08 6.16 -9.25
N PRO A 114 12.24 6.31 -10.59
CA PRO A 114 11.19 6.03 -11.56
C PRO A 114 10.54 4.65 -11.44
N PRO A 115 11.29 3.53 -11.34
CA PRO A 115 10.68 2.22 -11.21
C PRO A 115 9.80 2.07 -9.96
N ALA A 116 10.19 2.69 -8.84
CA ALA A 116 9.38 2.64 -7.62
C ALA A 116 8.12 3.51 -7.71
N ALA A 117 8.19 4.67 -8.38
CA ALA A 117 7.00 5.48 -8.63
C ALA A 117 5.97 4.74 -9.48
N ILE A 118 6.43 4.04 -10.52
CA ILE A 118 5.57 3.23 -11.38
C ILE A 118 4.99 2.05 -10.60
N ALA A 119 5.82 1.30 -9.85
CA ALA A 119 5.34 0.17 -9.05
C ALA A 119 4.28 0.60 -8.02
N MET A 120 4.50 1.74 -7.35
CA MET A 120 3.52 2.31 -6.41
C MET A 120 2.22 2.71 -7.12
N ALA A 121 2.31 3.42 -8.25
CA ALA A 121 1.14 3.90 -8.96
C ALA A 121 0.30 2.76 -9.56
N GLN A 122 0.94 1.75 -10.14
CA GLN A 122 0.28 0.62 -10.80
C GLN A 122 -0.15 -0.50 -9.86
N GLY A 123 0.43 -0.57 -8.64
CA GLY A 123 0.06 -1.55 -7.62
C GLY A 123 -1.19 -1.18 -6.83
N ARG A 124 -1.78 -0.01 -7.04
CA ARG A 124 -2.94 0.50 -6.30
C ARG A 124 -4.23 -0.21 -6.72
N TRP A 125 -4.99 -0.61 -5.73
CA TRP A 125 -6.28 -1.24 -5.96
C TRP A 125 -7.42 -0.22 -5.96
N LYS A 126 -8.43 -0.52 -6.81
CA LYS A 126 -9.68 0.22 -6.92
C LYS A 126 -10.84 -0.76 -6.92
N ASP A 127 -11.79 -0.56 -6.03
CA ASP A 127 -13.05 -1.32 -5.95
C ASP A 127 -12.86 -2.86 -5.89
N VAL A 128 -11.77 -3.33 -5.29
CA VAL A 128 -11.52 -4.75 -5.06
C VAL A 128 -12.35 -5.21 -3.86
N ASP A 129 -13.06 -6.32 -4.01
CA ASP A 129 -13.84 -6.97 -2.95
C ASP A 129 -13.45 -8.45 -2.86
N ILE A 130 -12.63 -8.77 -1.86
CA ILE A 130 -12.11 -10.12 -1.61
C ILE A 130 -13.23 -11.02 -1.05
N GLY A 131 -14.10 -10.49 -0.18
CA GLY A 131 -15.23 -11.23 0.38
C GLY A 131 -16.17 -11.71 -0.72
N ALA A 132 -16.60 -10.80 -1.60
CA ALA A 132 -17.46 -11.17 -2.73
C ALA A 132 -16.79 -12.13 -3.72
N ARG A 133 -15.45 -12.06 -3.89
CA ARG A 133 -14.70 -13.04 -4.70
C ARG A 133 -14.71 -14.42 -4.05
N ASN A 134 -14.50 -14.47 -2.73
CA ASN A 134 -14.53 -15.72 -1.97
C ASN A 134 -15.90 -16.39 -2.03
N GLU A 135 -16.98 -15.63 -1.82
CA GLU A 135 -18.37 -16.12 -1.93
C GLU A 135 -18.69 -16.70 -3.32
N ARG A 136 -18.10 -16.15 -4.38
CA ARG A 136 -18.25 -16.64 -5.76
C ARG A 136 -17.32 -17.81 -6.12
N GLY A 137 -16.52 -18.32 -5.18
CA GLY A 137 -15.55 -19.37 -5.42
C GLY A 137 -14.40 -18.95 -6.37
N LEU A 138 -14.09 -17.66 -6.44
CA LEU A 138 -13.00 -17.12 -7.27
C LEU A 138 -11.65 -17.07 -6.54
N MET A 139 -11.63 -17.48 -5.26
CA MET A 139 -10.40 -17.60 -4.47
C MET A 139 -10.03 -19.07 -4.37
N MET A 140 -8.82 -19.40 -4.76
CA MET A 140 -8.31 -20.77 -4.64
C MET A 140 -8.09 -21.15 -3.18
N SER A 141 -8.60 -22.31 -2.78
CA SER A 141 -8.25 -22.95 -1.52
C SER A 141 -6.79 -23.44 -1.55
N SER A 142 -6.22 -23.76 -0.39
CA SER A 142 -4.87 -24.31 -0.32
C SER A 142 -4.74 -25.62 -1.08
N GLN A 143 -5.80 -26.46 -1.11
CA GLN A 143 -5.79 -27.72 -1.87
C GLN A 143 -5.78 -27.44 -3.38
N GLU A 144 -6.61 -26.53 -3.86
CA GLU A 144 -6.63 -26.16 -5.28
C GLU A 144 -5.29 -25.55 -5.74
N MET A 145 -4.61 -24.78 -4.87
CA MET A 145 -3.26 -24.30 -5.16
C MET A 145 -2.25 -25.43 -5.27
N VAL A 146 -2.31 -26.43 -4.38
CA VAL A 146 -1.45 -27.61 -4.46
C VAL A 146 -1.74 -28.40 -5.74
N ASP A 147 -3.00 -28.57 -6.11
CA ASP A 147 -3.40 -29.30 -7.31
C ASP A 147 -2.94 -28.58 -8.59
N ALA A 148 -2.99 -27.24 -8.60
CA ALA A 148 -2.63 -26.43 -9.78
C ALA A 148 -1.13 -26.17 -9.91
N PHE A 149 -0.41 -25.95 -8.80
CA PHE A 149 0.98 -25.47 -8.79
C PHE A 149 1.97 -26.49 -8.22
N GLY A 150 1.49 -27.63 -7.71
CA GLY A 150 2.31 -28.59 -6.96
C GLY A 150 2.45 -28.23 -5.48
N ALA A 151 3.16 -29.07 -4.74
CA ALA A 151 3.42 -28.83 -3.32
C ALA A 151 4.16 -27.49 -3.12
N ALA A 152 3.79 -26.79 -2.04
CA ALA A 152 4.52 -25.58 -1.64
C ALA A 152 6.01 -25.93 -1.34
N PRO A 153 6.95 -24.99 -1.59
CA PRO A 153 8.34 -25.21 -1.18
C PRO A 153 8.45 -25.52 0.31
N GLU A 154 9.46 -26.31 0.67
CA GLU A 154 9.69 -26.69 2.05
C GLU A 154 9.77 -25.46 2.99
N PRO A 155 9.14 -25.51 4.18
CA PRO A 155 9.11 -24.37 5.10
C PRO A 155 10.49 -24.05 5.69
N GLU A 156 11.40 -25.02 5.73
CA GLU A 156 12.80 -24.86 6.11
C GLU A 156 13.73 -25.13 4.93
N TYR A 157 14.50 -24.13 4.53
CA TYR A 157 15.48 -24.27 3.45
C TYR A 157 16.87 -24.63 3.99
N ARG A 158 17.31 -25.88 3.75
CA ARG A 158 18.67 -26.33 4.06
C ARG A 158 19.59 -26.09 2.87
N ARG A 159 20.66 -25.32 3.07
CA ARG A 159 21.67 -25.07 2.02
C ARG A 159 22.59 -26.23 1.74
N GLN A 160 22.80 -27.09 2.76
CA GLN A 160 23.65 -28.26 2.70
C GLN A 160 22.94 -29.40 3.43
N GLU A 161 22.39 -30.35 2.68
CA GLU A 161 21.58 -31.45 3.23
C GLU A 161 22.30 -32.31 4.25
N ASN A 162 23.62 -32.53 4.07
CA ASN A 162 24.44 -33.42 4.90
C ASN A 162 25.40 -32.68 5.86
N ALA A 163 25.26 -31.36 6.01
CA ALA A 163 26.10 -30.60 6.93
C ALA A 163 25.72 -30.86 8.37
N ALA A 164 26.71 -30.99 9.25
CA ALA A 164 26.48 -31.01 10.67
C ALA A 164 25.90 -29.68 11.16
N THR A 165 24.83 -29.74 11.97
CA THR A 165 24.20 -28.57 12.55
C THR A 165 24.74 -28.33 13.96
N VAL A 166 24.80 -27.04 14.35
CA VAL A 166 25.11 -26.65 15.74
C VAL A 166 23.77 -26.35 16.43
N ALA A 167 23.42 -27.15 17.40
CA ALA A 167 22.23 -26.94 18.21
C ALA A 167 22.37 -25.69 19.08
N LEU A 168 21.30 -24.88 19.13
CA LEU A 168 21.21 -23.72 20.01
C LEU A 168 20.42 -24.08 21.27
N SER A 169 20.82 -23.50 22.44
CA SER A 169 20.09 -23.70 23.69
C SER A 169 18.69 -23.10 23.62
N LYS A 170 17.74 -23.72 24.31
CA LYS A 170 16.38 -23.16 24.43
C LYS A 170 16.43 -21.74 25.04
N PRO A 171 15.59 -20.81 24.53
CA PRO A 171 15.51 -19.49 25.11
C PRO A 171 14.97 -19.53 26.52
N LYS A 172 15.48 -18.63 27.39
CA LYS A 172 14.95 -18.43 28.74
C LYS A 172 13.52 -17.89 28.65
N ASN A 173 12.62 -18.40 29.48
CA ASN A 173 11.29 -17.82 29.59
C ASN A 173 11.36 -16.48 30.34
N THR A 174 10.79 -15.43 29.75
CA THR A 174 10.71 -14.07 30.30
C THR A 174 9.30 -13.51 30.03
N ALA A 175 8.90 -12.49 30.77
CA ALA A 175 7.62 -11.80 30.52
C ALA A 175 7.50 -11.32 29.05
N PHE A 176 8.60 -10.90 28.42
CA PHE A 176 8.59 -10.53 27.02
C PHE A 176 8.33 -11.73 26.10
N ASN A 177 8.88 -12.91 26.38
CA ASN A 177 8.59 -14.12 25.62
C ASN A 177 7.12 -14.53 25.75
N GLU A 178 6.49 -14.27 26.89
CA GLU A 178 5.05 -14.51 27.08
C GLU A 178 4.19 -13.59 26.18
N ILE A 179 4.57 -12.30 26.04
CA ILE A 179 3.92 -11.38 25.12
C ILE A 179 4.10 -11.85 23.66
N LEU A 180 5.33 -12.23 23.30
CA LEU A 180 5.62 -12.76 21.95
C LEU A 180 4.77 -13.99 21.61
N SER A 181 4.61 -14.92 22.57
CA SER A 181 3.82 -16.16 22.37
C SER A 181 2.31 -15.90 22.24
N LYS A 182 1.80 -14.83 22.87
CA LYS A 182 0.39 -14.41 22.77
C LYS A 182 0.07 -13.68 21.46
N ARG A 183 1.08 -13.20 20.73
CA ARG A 183 0.88 -12.48 19.48
C ARG A 183 0.24 -13.38 18.42
N LYS A 184 -0.91 -12.99 17.90
CA LYS A 184 -1.59 -13.63 16.79
C LYS A 184 -2.37 -12.63 15.93
N THR A 185 -2.72 -13.04 14.72
CA THR A 185 -3.61 -12.24 13.87
C THR A 185 -5.06 -12.56 14.25
N CYS A 186 -5.78 -11.54 14.71
CA CYS A 186 -7.18 -11.64 15.11
C CYS A 186 -8.10 -11.39 13.92
N ARG A 187 -9.09 -12.26 13.73
CA ARG A 187 -10.21 -12.14 12.79
C ARG A 187 -11.57 -12.20 13.48
N ASN A 188 -11.57 -12.28 14.80
CA ASN A 188 -12.77 -12.47 15.64
C ASN A 188 -12.88 -11.32 16.64
N PHE A 189 -13.31 -10.15 16.15
CA PHE A 189 -13.53 -8.97 16.99
C PHE A 189 -14.94 -8.95 17.57
N ASP A 190 -15.06 -8.42 18.78
CA ASP A 190 -16.35 -8.29 19.47
C ASP A 190 -17.09 -7.03 18.96
N SER A 191 -18.18 -7.25 18.21
CA SER A 191 -18.99 -6.18 17.60
C SER A 191 -19.71 -5.30 18.62
N ASP A 192 -19.91 -5.80 19.86
CA ASP A 192 -20.67 -5.12 20.90
C ASP A 192 -19.78 -4.29 21.84
N LYS A 193 -18.49 -4.62 21.88
CA LYS A 193 -17.55 -3.89 22.72
C LYS A 193 -16.94 -2.67 22.03
N ILE A 194 -16.69 -1.66 22.83
CA ILE A 194 -15.90 -0.48 22.46
C ILE A 194 -14.47 -0.65 22.97
N ILE A 195 -13.51 0.02 22.36
CA ILE A 195 -12.18 0.16 22.95
C ILE A 195 -12.21 1.32 23.95
N SER A 196 -11.56 1.12 25.11
CA SER A 196 -11.45 2.18 26.11
C SER A 196 -10.61 3.36 25.61
N ALA A 197 -10.84 4.55 26.14
CA ALA A 197 -10.00 5.71 25.82
C ALA A 197 -8.54 5.51 26.23
N GLU A 198 -8.31 4.82 27.35
CA GLU A 198 -6.97 4.49 27.87
C GLU A 198 -6.22 3.51 26.97
N ASP A 199 -6.88 2.41 26.55
CA ASP A 199 -6.26 1.43 25.63
C ASP A 199 -5.96 2.05 24.29
N LEU A 200 -6.88 2.83 23.74
CA LEU A 200 -6.67 3.54 22.46
C LEU A 200 -5.47 4.51 22.56
N ALA A 201 -5.43 5.34 23.58
CA ALA A 201 -4.32 6.27 23.81
C ALA A 201 -2.99 5.52 23.98
N THR A 202 -2.98 4.43 24.77
CA THR A 202 -1.80 3.59 24.99
C THR A 202 -1.32 2.97 23.68
N MET A 203 -2.22 2.39 22.87
CA MET A 203 -1.89 1.81 21.58
C MET A 203 -1.27 2.84 20.63
N LEU A 204 -1.90 4.00 20.48
CA LEU A 204 -1.43 5.07 19.61
C LEU A 204 -0.05 5.59 20.05
N HIS A 205 0.15 5.79 21.35
CA HIS A 205 1.42 6.28 21.86
C HIS A 205 2.55 5.25 21.71
N ARG A 206 2.30 3.98 22.06
CA ARG A 206 3.31 2.92 21.97
C ARG A 206 3.79 2.70 20.54
N VAL A 207 2.91 2.84 19.55
CA VAL A 207 3.20 2.49 18.16
C VAL A 207 3.68 3.71 17.37
N TRP A 208 2.94 4.82 17.42
CA TRP A 208 3.20 5.99 16.58
C TRP A 208 3.68 7.22 17.35
N GLY A 209 3.57 7.24 18.67
CA GLY A 209 3.93 8.38 19.51
C GLY A 209 5.41 8.74 19.42
N ALA A 210 5.71 10.02 19.36
CA ALA A 210 7.08 10.53 19.44
C ALA A 210 7.53 10.59 20.89
N ILE A 211 8.75 10.12 21.14
CA ILE A 211 9.39 10.13 22.47
C ILE A 211 10.26 11.40 22.61
N GLY A 212 10.82 11.87 21.51
CA GLY A 212 11.70 13.03 21.48
C GLY A 212 12.18 13.36 20.08
N THR A 213 12.90 14.46 19.97
CA THR A 213 13.46 14.95 18.72
C THR A 213 14.93 15.31 18.90
N LEU A 214 15.67 15.25 17.78
CA LEU A 214 17.05 15.74 17.68
C LEU A 214 17.18 16.57 16.42
N GLU A 215 17.58 17.83 16.58
CA GLU A 215 17.97 18.65 15.45
C GLU A 215 19.37 18.25 14.99
N LEU A 216 19.43 17.70 13.76
CA LEU A 216 20.68 17.25 13.14
C LEU A 216 21.41 18.41 12.47
N ALA A 217 20.67 19.39 11.97
CA ALA A 217 21.12 20.64 11.39
C ALA A 217 19.89 21.59 11.35
N PRO A 218 20.06 22.90 11.17
CA PRO A 218 18.96 23.84 11.00
C PRO A 218 17.97 23.37 9.92
N GLY A 219 16.71 23.13 10.32
CA GLY A 219 15.67 22.60 9.43
C GLY A 219 15.69 21.08 9.18
N ALA A 220 16.60 20.31 9.81
CA ALA A 220 16.66 18.86 9.72
C ALA A 220 16.46 18.21 11.08
N VAL A 221 15.22 17.79 11.37
CA VAL A 221 14.84 17.19 12.65
C VAL A 221 14.61 15.69 12.50
N ALA A 222 15.37 14.90 13.27
CA ALA A 222 15.09 13.48 13.50
C ALA A 222 14.10 13.31 14.65
N VAL A 223 13.22 12.32 14.53
CA VAL A 223 12.24 11.96 15.56
C VAL A 223 12.61 10.61 16.17
N LYS A 224 12.49 10.47 17.48
CA LYS A 224 12.61 9.20 18.19
C LYS A 224 11.21 8.67 18.51
N LYS A 225 10.95 7.44 18.08
CA LYS A 225 9.77 6.63 18.46
C LYS A 225 10.22 5.28 19.00
N ASN A 226 9.30 4.44 19.48
CA ASN A 226 9.63 3.09 19.95
C ASN A 226 10.14 2.18 18.81
N SER A 227 9.51 2.29 17.63
CA SER A 227 9.98 1.59 16.43
C SER A 227 11.07 2.40 15.74
N PRO A 228 12.08 1.75 15.10
CA PRO A 228 13.04 2.46 14.25
C PRO A 228 12.39 2.90 12.94
N ALA A 229 13.00 3.88 12.27
CA ALA A 229 12.66 4.28 10.91
C ALA A 229 13.89 4.69 10.12
N GLY A 230 13.80 4.57 8.81
CA GLY A 230 14.86 4.93 7.89
C GLY A 230 15.38 6.35 8.09
N GLY A 231 16.62 6.47 8.52
CA GLY A 231 17.29 7.75 8.76
C GLY A 231 16.69 8.61 9.89
N GLY A 232 15.85 8.04 10.74
CA GLY A 232 15.14 8.76 11.82
C GLY A 232 14.04 9.70 11.32
N LEU A 233 13.62 9.55 10.05
CA LEU A 233 12.66 10.46 9.43
C LEU A 233 11.22 10.22 9.84
N HIS A 234 10.85 8.98 10.16
CA HIS A 234 9.48 8.59 10.53
C HIS A 234 8.45 9.18 9.55
N ALA A 235 8.60 8.82 8.28
CA ALA A 235 7.74 9.30 7.21
C ALA A 235 6.34 8.66 7.21
N THR A 236 6.09 7.66 8.06
CA THR A 236 4.79 7.01 8.19
C THR A 236 3.88 7.84 9.09
N GLU A 237 2.72 8.22 8.55
CA GLU A 237 1.62 8.84 9.29
C GLU A 237 0.59 7.79 9.72
N ALA A 238 -0.28 8.16 10.66
CA ALA A 238 -1.32 7.30 11.21
C ALA A 238 -2.69 7.99 11.13
N TYR A 239 -3.54 7.52 10.23
CA TYR A 239 -4.93 7.97 10.16
C TYR A 239 -5.83 6.94 10.83
N VAL A 240 -6.47 7.36 11.91
CA VAL A 240 -7.27 6.50 12.79
C VAL A 240 -8.72 6.53 12.34
N LEU A 241 -9.21 5.40 11.87
CA LEU A 241 -10.60 5.18 11.50
C LEU A 241 -11.30 4.59 12.70
N VAL A 242 -12.16 5.36 13.33
CA VAL A 242 -12.86 5.00 14.56
C VAL A 242 -14.29 4.60 14.24
N GLN A 243 -14.66 3.36 14.51
CA GLN A 243 -16.03 2.88 14.49
C GLN A 243 -16.67 2.90 15.89
N ARG A 244 -15.89 2.49 16.91
CA ARG A 244 -16.36 2.35 18.29
C ARG A 244 -15.20 2.59 19.28
N ALA A 245 -15.11 3.77 19.85
CA ALA A 245 -14.16 4.10 20.91
C ALA A 245 -14.81 4.98 21.98
N GLU A 246 -14.42 4.81 23.21
CA GLU A 246 -14.90 5.63 24.32
C GLU A 246 -14.52 7.10 24.10
N GLY A 247 -15.49 8.00 24.26
CA GLY A 247 -15.28 9.44 24.15
C GLY A 247 -15.06 9.99 22.73
N LEU A 248 -15.09 9.14 21.68
CA LEU A 248 -14.94 9.57 20.30
C LEU A 248 -16.18 9.25 19.46
N GLN A 249 -16.50 10.16 18.56
CA GLN A 249 -17.51 9.91 17.52
C GLN A 249 -16.92 9.01 16.42
N PRO A 250 -17.74 8.19 15.72
CA PRO A 250 -17.27 7.49 14.54
C PRO A 250 -16.75 8.47 13.49
N GLY A 251 -15.55 8.22 12.96
CA GLY A 251 -14.92 9.19 12.07
C GLY A 251 -13.47 8.86 11.73
N ILE A 252 -12.89 9.77 10.99
CA ILE A 252 -11.48 9.76 10.60
C ILE A 252 -10.73 10.82 11.41
N TYR A 253 -9.61 10.41 11.98
CA TYR A 253 -8.74 11.28 12.77
C TYR A 253 -7.29 11.12 12.31
N HIS A 254 -6.54 12.23 12.28
CA HIS A 254 -5.09 12.16 12.13
C HIS A 254 -4.41 12.13 13.49
N TYR A 255 -3.50 11.19 13.72
CA TYR A 255 -2.76 11.11 14.97
C TYR A 255 -1.53 12.01 14.94
N LEU A 256 -1.54 13.06 15.73
CA LEU A 256 -0.45 14.03 15.89
C LEU A 256 0.61 13.44 16.84
N SER A 257 1.60 12.77 16.30
CA SER A 257 2.57 11.97 17.07
C SER A 257 3.39 12.78 18.09
N MET A 258 3.67 14.05 17.79
CA MET A 258 4.44 14.96 18.66
C MET A 258 3.61 15.51 19.80
N GLN A 259 2.29 15.57 19.65
CA GLN A 259 1.35 16.11 20.62
C GLN A 259 0.60 15.03 21.38
N HIS A 260 0.69 13.77 20.95
CA HIS A 260 -0.13 12.67 21.41
C HIS A 260 -1.63 13.04 21.40
N ALA A 261 -2.11 13.51 20.27
CA ALA A 261 -3.47 14.02 20.10
C ALA A 261 -4.10 13.51 18.79
N LEU A 262 -5.42 13.54 18.73
CA LEU A 262 -6.20 13.23 17.54
C LEU A 262 -6.79 14.52 16.96
N GLU A 263 -6.48 14.79 15.70
CA GLU A 263 -7.08 15.86 14.90
C GLU A 263 -8.26 15.28 14.12
N PRO A 264 -9.50 15.70 14.35
CA PRO A 264 -10.65 15.20 13.61
C PRO A 264 -10.64 15.73 12.16
N LEU A 265 -10.74 14.82 11.20
CA LEU A 265 -10.79 15.16 9.78
C LEU A 265 -12.21 15.06 9.22
N ALA A 266 -12.94 14.01 9.59
CA ALA A 266 -14.32 13.81 9.15
C ALA A 266 -15.10 12.97 10.17
N ILE A 267 -16.37 13.30 10.37
CA ILE A 267 -17.29 12.58 11.27
C ILE A 267 -18.36 11.90 10.43
N PHE A 268 -18.68 10.67 10.79
CA PHE A 268 -19.63 9.80 10.09
C PHE A 268 -20.64 9.21 11.07
N SER A 269 -21.74 8.65 10.57
CA SER A 269 -22.51 7.69 11.32
C SER A 269 -21.72 6.39 11.49
N ARG A 270 -22.07 5.57 12.48
CA ARG A 270 -21.46 4.25 12.70
C ARG A 270 -21.57 3.35 11.45
N GLN A 271 -22.70 3.42 10.75
CA GLN A 271 -22.93 2.62 9.54
C GLN A 271 -22.02 3.07 8.38
N GLU A 272 -21.95 4.37 8.10
CA GLU A 272 -21.07 4.90 7.07
C GLU A 272 -19.59 4.58 7.35
N MET A 273 -19.18 4.68 8.63
CA MET A 273 -17.82 4.36 9.03
C MET A 273 -17.50 2.86 8.82
N ARG A 274 -18.45 1.97 9.16
CA ARG A 274 -18.32 0.54 8.93
C ARG A 274 -18.18 0.21 7.44
N GLU A 275 -19.00 0.82 6.60
CA GLU A 275 -18.94 0.66 5.14
C GLU A 275 -17.62 1.19 4.55
N LEU A 276 -17.15 2.33 5.04
CA LEU A 276 -15.85 2.88 4.63
C LEU A 276 -14.70 1.95 5.02
N MET A 277 -14.67 1.48 6.28
CA MET A 277 -13.65 0.56 6.78
C MET A 277 -13.64 -0.76 5.98
N TYR A 278 -14.82 -1.31 5.67
CA TYR A 278 -14.96 -2.49 4.82
C TYR A 278 -14.36 -2.29 3.42
N ARG A 279 -14.67 -1.16 2.79
CA ARG A 279 -14.08 -0.81 1.48
C ARG A 279 -12.57 -0.62 1.57
N CYS A 280 -12.06 0.05 2.61
CA CYS A 280 -10.63 0.27 2.78
C CYS A 280 -9.83 -1.03 2.87
N VAL A 281 -10.36 -2.06 3.53
CA VAL A 281 -9.73 -3.39 3.61
C VAL A 281 -10.12 -4.33 2.46
N ALA A 282 -10.52 -3.77 1.33
CA ALA A 282 -10.86 -4.53 0.11
C ALA A 282 -11.88 -5.65 0.33
N GLY A 283 -12.92 -5.40 1.12
CA GLY A 283 -14.00 -6.36 1.36
C GLY A 283 -13.60 -7.56 2.23
N GLN A 284 -12.55 -7.46 3.04
CA GLN A 284 -12.18 -8.50 4.00
C GLN A 284 -13.15 -8.45 5.20
N ASP A 285 -14.28 -9.16 5.08
CA ASP A 285 -15.41 -9.15 6.00
C ASP A 285 -15.05 -9.54 7.44
N TRP A 286 -14.05 -10.41 7.62
CA TRP A 286 -13.54 -10.81 8.93
C TRP A 286 -12.88 -9.68 9.74
N PHE A 287 -12.63 -8.50 9.13
CA PHE A 287 -12.13 -7.32 9.81
C PHE A 287 -13.17 -6.24 10.06
N GLN A 288 -14.39 -6.39 9.54
CA GLN A 288 -15.42 -5.33 9.61
C GLN A 288 -15.90 -4.99 11.03
N ASP A 289 -15.74 -5.91 11.98
CA ASP A 289 -16.17 -5.72 13.37
C ASP A 289 -15.07 -5.16 14.28
N VAL A 290 -13.91 -4.83 13.75
CA VAL A 290 -12.87 -4.15 14.52
C VAL A 290 -13.32 -2.73 14.91
N PRO A 291 -13.13 -2.32 16.17
CA PRO A 291 -13.58 -0.98 16.61
C PRO A 291 -12.73 0.16 16.05
N VAL A 292 -11.45 -0.09 15.79
CA VAL A 292 -10.48 0.89 15.29
C VAL A 292 -9.56 0.28 14.25
N MET A 293 -9.41 0.96 13.12
CA MET A 293 -8.35 0.72 12.14
C MET A 293 -7.40 1.93 12.09
N VAL A 294 -6.16 1.69 11.76
CA VAL A 294 -5.19 2.75 11.46
C VAL A 294 -4.63 2.53 10.07
N VAL A 295 -4.90 3.46 9.18
CA VAL A 295 -4.25 3.51 7.88
C VAL A 295 -2.84 4.06 8.08
N MET A 296 -1.85 3.26 7.74
CA MET A 296 -0.46 3.69 7.70
C MET A 296 -0.13 4.19 6.30
N THR A 297 0.05 5.48 6.18
CA THR A 297 0.51 6.12 4.94
C THR A 297 2.00 6.41 5.02
N ALA A 298 2.62 6.68 3.88
CA ALA A 298 3.99 7.16 3.82
C ALA A 298 4.05 8.51 3.12
N ARG A 299 4.63 9.49 3.78
CA ARG A 299 4.99 10.79 3.20
C ARG A 299 6.28 10.65 2.41
N PHE A 300 6.13 10.48 1.11
CA PHE A 300 7.26 10.29 0.21
C PHE A 300 8.15 11.54 0.11
N ASP A 301 7.55 12.72 0.18
CA ASP A 301 8.27 13.99 0.22
C ASP A 301 9.26 14.07 1.40
N ARG A 302 8.86 13.60 2.59
CA ARG A 302 9.70 13.56 3.78
C ARG A 302 10.84 12.54 3.66
N LEU A 303 10.52 11.32 3.21
CA LEU A 303 11.53 10.26 3.06
C LEU A 303 12.53 10.58 1.96
N PHE A 304 12.03 11.00 0.80
CA PHE A 304 12.86 11.26 -0.37
C PHE A 304 13.54 12.64 -0.32
N TRP A 305 13.19 13.49 0.64
CA TRP A 305 14.03 14.64 0.97
C TRP A 305 15.49 14.21 1.22
N LYS A 306 15.69 13.11 1.97
CA LYS A 306 17.00 12.52 2.26
C LYS A 306 17.45 11.52 1.18
N TYR A 307 16.56 10.66 0.71
CA TYR A 307 16.86 9.52 -0.16
C TYR A 307 16.41 9.78 -1.61
N ARG A 308 16.73 10.95 -2.12
CA ARG A 308 16.35 11.40 -3.48
C ARG A 308 16.78 10.39 -4.54
N ARG A 309 15.83 9.89 -5.35
CA ARG A 309 16.04 8.91 -6.43
C ARG A 309 16.86 7.67 -6.03
N HIS A 310 16.95 7.38 -4.73
CA HIS A 310 17.71 6.23 -4.24
C HIS A 310 16.91 4.95 -4.42
N THR A 311 17.51 3.95 -5.08
CA THR A 311 16.85 2.68 -5.45
C THR A 311 16.36 1.85 -4.26
N LYS A 312 16.84 2.08 -3.05
CA LYS A 312 16.44 1.40 -1.81
C LYS A 312 15.36 2.15 -1.01
N ALA A 313 15.08 3.43 -1.34
CA ALA A 313 14.19 4.27 -0.53
C ALA A 313 12.78 3.68 -0.42
N TRP A 314 12.23 3.15 -1.51
CA TRP A 314 10.93 2.47 -1.50
C TRP A 314 10.88 1.26 -0.54
N ARG A 315 11.96 0.48 -0.48
CA ARG A 315 12.07 -0.65 0.46
C ARG A 315 12.02 -0.19 1.92
N VAL A 316 12.58 0.97 2.24
CA VAL A 316 12.57 1.53 3.60
C VAL A 316 11.15 1.80 4.08
N VAL A 317 10.26 2.28 3.22
CA VAL A 317 8.84 2.49 3.54
C VAL A 317 8.20 1.21 4.11
N HIS A 318 8.39 0.09 3.41
CA HIS A 318 7.81 -1.20 3.83
C HIS A 318 8.43 -1.72 5.14
N LEU A 319 9.74 -1.51 5.34
CA LEU A 319 10.40 -1.88 6.59
C LEU A 319 9.86 -1.05 7.76
N ASP A 320 9.68 0.26 7.59
CA ASP A 320 9.15 1.14 8.63
C ASP A 320 7.73 0.74 9.03
N VAL A 321 6.85 0.45 8.05
CA VAL A 321 5.49 -0.06 8.29
C VAL A 321 5.51 -1.43 8.97
N GLY A 322 6.43 -2.32 8.59
CA GLY A 322 6.63 -3.61 9.25
C GLY A 322 7.02 -3.48 10.73
N HIS A 323 7.93 -2.54 11.06
CA HIS A 323 8.30 -2.25 12.45
C HIS A 323 7.11 -1.76 13.28
N LEU A 324 6.32 -0.82 12.73
CA LEU A 324 5.13 -0.28 13.39
C LEU A 324 4.06 -1.35 13.59
N SER A 325 3.79 -2.18 12.58
CA SER A 325 2.79 -3.25 12.67
C SER A 325 3.17 -4.31 13.72
N GLN A 326 4.45 -4.69 13.81
CA GLN A 326 4.89 -5.61 14.83
C GLN A 326 4.81 -5.00 16.23
N THR A 327 5.18 -3.72 16.40
CA THR A 327 5.02 -3.01 17.69
C THR A 327 3.53 -2.95 18.08
N MET A 328 2.63 -2.75 17.12
CA MET A 328 1.18 -2.79 17.35
C MET A 328 0.72 -4.17 17.83
N TYR A 329 1.14 -5.25 17.19
CA TYR A 329 0.80 -6.61 17.61
C TYR A 329 1.24 -6.91 19.05
N LEU A 330 2.47 -6.56 19.41
CA LEU A 330 3.00 -6.78 20.76
C LEU A 330 2.28 -5.92 21.79
N SER A 331 1.97 -4.68 21.46
CA SER A 331 1.20 -3.78 22.34
C SER A 331 -0.23 -4.30 22.56
N ALA A 332 -0.88 -4.78 21.51
CA ALA A 332 -2.21 -5.39 21.62
C ALA A 332 -2.18 -6.68 22.46
N ALA A 333 -1.16 -7.54 22.27
CA ALA A 333 -0.99 -8.76 23.06
C ALA A 333 -0.78 -8.47 24.56
N ASP A 334 -0.03 -7.42 24.89
CA ASP A 334 0.20 -6.95 26.26
C ASP A 334 -1.11 -6.44 26.92
N LEU A 335 -1.94 -5.74 26.16
CA LEU A 335 -3.23 -5.21 26.61
C LEU A 335 -4.39 -6.23 26.53
N GLY A 336 -4.14 -7.45 26.06
CA GLY A 336 -5.18 -8.47 25.86
C GLY A 336 -6.15 -8.18 24.72
N LEU A 337 -5.77 -7.31 23.78
CA LEU A 337 -6.53 -6.95 22.60
C LEU A 337 -6.23 -7.90 21.43
N GLY A 338 -7.20 -8.03 20.51
CA GLY A 338 -6.97 -8.59 19.19
C GLY A 338 -6.34 -7.56 18.25
N ALA A 339 -5.55 -8.02 17.27
CA ALA A 339 -4.94 -7.16 16.29
C ALA A 339 -4.72 -7.85 14.95
N PHE A 340 -4.68 -7.07 13.86
CA PHE A 340 -4.33 -7.53 12.50
C PHE A 340 -3.54 -6.48 11.73
N VAL A 341 -2.85 -6.93 10.66
CA VAL A 341 -2.32 -6.09 9.59
C VAL A 341 -2.74 -6.67 8.25
N THR A 342 -3.08 -5.81 7.30
CA THR A 342 -3.33 -6.18 5.92
C THR A 342 -2.72 -5.17 4.96
N ALA A 343 -2.10 -5.68 3.88
CA ALA A 343 -1.66 -4.90 2.74
C ALA A 343 -2.64 -5.04 1.54
N ALA A 344 -3.63 -5.92 1.64
CA ALA A 344 -4.72 -6.03 0.69
C ALA A 344 -5.75 -4.93 0.99
N ILE A 345 -5.51 -3.74 0.44
CA ILE A 345 -6.27 -2.51 0.70
C ILE A 345 -6.73 -1.88 -0.61
N ASN A 346 -7.85 -1.17 -0.58
CA ASN A 346 -8.28 -0.35 -1.70
C ASN A 346 -7.69 1.06 -1.56
N ASP A 347 -6.56 1.28 -2.19
CA ASP A 347 -5.82 2.54 -2.15
C ASP A 347 -6.68 3.72 -2.56
N HIS A 348 -7.46 3.59 -3.65
CA HIS A 348 -8.36 4.64 -4.12
C HIS A 348 -9.40 5.07 -3.08
N ALA A 349 -10.03 4.11 -2.39
CA ALA A 349 -11.02 4.42 -1.36
C ALA A 349 -10.39 5.17 -0.18
N ILE A 350 -9.18 4.78 0.21
CA ILE A 350 -8.41 5.41 1.28
C ILE A 350 -8.00 6.84 0.89
N GLU A 351 -7.39 6.98 -0.29
CA GLU A 351 -6.89 8.26 -0.78
C GLU A 351 -8.02 9.29 -0.93
N GLN A 352 -9.17 8.84 -1.43
CA GLN A 352 -10.35 9.69 -1.53
C GLN A 352 -10.88 10.11 -0.15
N ALA A 353 -10.97 9.17 0.80
CA ALA A 353 -11.46 9.45 2.14
C ALA A 353 -10.55 10.39 2.94
N LEU A 354 -9.23 10.31 2.70
CA LEU A 354 -8.21 11.10 3.38
C LEU A 354 -7.79 12.37 2.59
N GLY A 355 -8.24 12.54 1.35
CA GLY A 355 -7.84 13.65 0.49
C GLY A 355 -6.35 13.63 0.12
N LEU A 356 -5.75 12.44 -0.06
CA LEU A 356 -4.31 12.30 -0.30
C LEU A 356 -3.94 12.64 -1.75
N GLN A 357 -2.78 13.26 -1.91
CA GLN A 357 -2.10 13.41 -3.19
C GLN A 357 -1.15 12.23 -3.38
N THR A 358 -1.60 11.21 -4.07
CA THR A 358 -1.05 9.85 -4.16
C THR A 358 0.47 9.74 -4.23
N LEU A 359 1.13 10.50 -5.11
CA LEU A 359 2.59 10.43 -5.29
C LEU A 359 3.38 11.30 -4.29
N LYS A 360 2.70 12.04 -3.44
CA LYS A 360 3.27 12.79 -2.32
C LYS A 360 3.09 12.06 -1.01
N GLU A 361 1.90 11.49 -0.79
CA GLU A 361 1.57 10.64 0.34
C GLU A 361 0.62 9.53 -0.13
N GLY A 362 0.90 8.27 0.22
CA GLY A 362 0.09 7.12 -0.19
C GLY A 362 -0.06 6.09 0.91
N ALA A 363 -1.18 5.33 0.86
CA ALA A 363 -1.44 4.25 1.78
C ALA A 363 -0.48 3.07 1.53
N ILE A 364 -0.04 2.41 2.59
CA ILE A 364 0.87 1.26 2.49
C ILE A 364 0.24 0.00 3.12
N ALA A 365 -0.42 0.14 4.26
CA ALA A 365 -1.10 -0.95 4.93
C ALA A 365 -2.13 -0.41 5.93
N ILE A 366 -3.07 -1.28 6.30
CA ILE A 366 -3.99 -1.03 7.40
C ILE A 366 -3.69 -2.01 8.53
N VAL A 367 -3.67 -1.50 9.75
CA VAL A 367 -3.72 -2.29 10.97
C VAL A 367 -5.03 -2.04 11.69
N GLY A 368 -5.51 -3.01 12.47
CA GLY A 368 -6.67 -2.82 13.32
C GLY A 368 -6.48 -3.51 14.65
N PHE A 369 -7.12 -2.99 15.69
CA PHE A 369 -7.05 -3.55 17.04
C PHE A 369 -8.31 -3.24 17.86
N GLY A 370 -8.55 -4.08 18.86
CA GLY A 370 -9.67 -3.91 19.78
C GLY A 370 -10.03 -5.18 20.56
N PRO A 371 -11.11 -5.13 21.36
CA PRO A 371 -11.63 -6.30 22.06
C PRO A 371 -11.95 -7.44 21.10
N ARG A 372 -11.57 -8.65 21.50
CA ARG A 372 -11.81 -9.87 20.73
C ARG A 372 -12.93 -10.72 21.34
N LEU A 373 -13.54 -11.56 20.52
CA LEU A 373 -14.46 -12.59 20.99
C LEU A 373 -13.69 -13.65 21.80
N PRO A 374 -14.33 -14.24 22.82
CA PRO A 374 -13.75 -15.34 23.60
C PRO A 374 -13.67 -16.65 22.79
N VAL A 375 -14.49 -16.79 21.75
CA VAL A 375 -14.57 -17.98 20.88
C VAL A 375 -14.36 -17.53 19.43
N ASN A 376 -13.54 -18.27 18.70
CA ASN A 376 -13.28 -18.00 17.30
C ASN A 376 -14.42 -18.54 16.43
N THR A 377 -15.02 -17.68 15.60
CA THR A 377 -15.97 -18.02 14.55
C THR A 377 -15.28 -18.11 13.18
N THR A 378 -14.21 -17.34 13.00
CA THR A 378 -13.35 -17.39 11.82
C THR A 378 -12.01 -18.00 12.19
N LEU A 379 -11.43 -18.81 11.29
CA LEU A 379 -10.16 -19.51 11.52
C LEU A 379 -9.02 -18.52 11.84
N GLU A 380 -8.41 -18.75 13.00
CA GLU A 380 -7.12 -18.18 13.39
C GLU A 380 -6.10 -19.33 13.55
N LEU A 381 -4.82 -19.06 13.44
CA LEU A 381 -3.77 -20.09 13.60
C LEU A 381 -3.56 -20.41 15.10
N ASP A 382 -4.56 -21.04 15.72
CA ASP A 382 -4.55 -21.40 17.13
C ASP A 382 -4.20 -22.89 17.37
N ASN A 383 -4.46 -23.76 16.39
CA ASN A 383 -4.21 -25.21 16.47
C ASN A 383 -2.85 -25.55 15.84
N LEU A 384 -1.79 -25.08 16.47
CA LEU A 384 -0.42 -25.34 16.00
C LEU A 384 0.13 -26.64 16.57
N THR A 385 0.79 -27.43 15.72
CA THR A 385 1.70 -28.47 16.18
C THR A 385 2.96 -27.78 16.71
N LEU A 386 3.17 -27.81 18.02
CA LEU A 386 4.34 -27.19 18.62
C LEU A 386 5.60 -27.97 18.24
N LEU A 387 6.64 -27.23 17.84
CA LEU A 387 7.95 -27.82 17.59
C LEU A 387 8.63 -28.15 18.91
N ASP A 388 9.10 -29.42 19.06
CA ASP A 388 9.93 -29.78 20.18
C ASP A 388 11.36 -29.34 19.91
N LEU A 389 11.76 -28.25 20.54
CA LEU A 389 13.13 -27.74 20.49
C LEU A 389 13.95 -28.47 21.54
N ASN A 390 14.48 -29.65 21.17
CA ASN A 390 15.36 -30.43 22.05
C ASN A 390 16.71 -29.74 22.32
#